data_bb30e2915936535178f37db95d0d04f2
#
_entry.id   bb30e2915936535178f37db95d0d04f2
#
_cell.length_a   1.000
_cell.length_b   1.000
_cell.length_c   1.000
_cell.angle_alpha   90.00
_cell.angle_beta   90.00
_cell.angle_gamma   90.00
#
_symmetry.space_group_name_H-M   'P 1'
#
loop_
_entity.id
_entity.type
_entity.pdbx_description
1 polymer ?
#
loop_
_entity_poly.entity_id
_entity_poly.type
_entity_poly.pdbx_seq_one_letter_code
_entity_poly.pdbx_strand_id
1 'polypeptide(L)'
;PFDVDVVRTVSLSAKNTILSNATNLTKVGGGGTRCSAPLEDLNKREIKADICVFISDNESNLDPSSTKNYTSVMTQWDIFKSRNPNAYLVCIDTSPRTNAQAPSGRGIINVGGFSDSVFDTIHAFAATQGIKTWVNQISEINL
;
A
#
# COMPACT_ATOMS: atom_id res chain seq x y z
N PRO A 1 2.19 11.87 0.55
CA PRO A 1 0.84 11.97 1.08
C PRO A 1 -0.19 12.19 -0.03
N PHE A 2 -1.42 11.75 0.21
CA PHE A 2 -2.53 11.88 -0.71
C PHE A 2 -3.83 12.08 0.08
N ASP A 3 -4.81 12.71 -0.56
CA ASP A 3 -6.21 12.75 -0.15
C ASP A 3 -7.11 12.51 -1.39
N VAL A 4 -7.69 13.54 -2.00
CA VAL A 4 -8.43 13.43 -3.28
C VAL A 4 -7.47 13.09 -4.43
N ASP A 5 -6.23 13.59 -4.32
CA ASP A 5 -5.16 13.39 -5.30
C ASP A 5 -3.81 13.30 -4.57
N VAL A 6 -2.73 13.02 -5.29
CA VAL A 6 -1.38 13.16 -4.72
C VAL A 6 -1.06 14.64 -4.57
N VAL A 7 -1.07 15.11 -3.33
CA VAL A 7 -0.98 16.55 -3.03
C VAL A 7 0.39 17.11 -3.42
N ARG A 8 1.44 16.42 -3.02
CA ARG A 8 2.83 16.69 -3.40
C ARG A 8 3.77 15.62 -2.85
N THR A 9 4.95 15.53 -3.40
CA THR A 9 6.05 14.79 -2.78
C THR A 9 6.59 15.59 -1.60
N VAL A 10 6.62 14.99 -0.42
CA VAL A 10 7.22 15.59 0.78
C VAL A 10 8.63 15.03 0.94
N SER A 11 9.62 15.91 0.91
CA SER A 11 11.00 15.51 1.22
C SER A 11 11.17 15.39 2.72
N LEU A 12 11.51 14.20 3.18
CA LEU A 12 11.92 13.94 4.55
C LEU A 12 13.44 14.03 4.64
N SER A 13 13.96 14.65 5.69
CA SER A 13 15.40 14.77 5.90
C SER A 13 15.90 13.79 6.96
N ALA A 14 16.90 13.01 6.62
CA ALA A 14 17.59 12.14 7.59
C ALA A 14 18.30 12.93 8.72
N LYS A 15 18.52 14.23 8.52
CA LYS A 15 19.09 15.13 9.54
C LYS A 15 18.04 15.63 10.54
N ASN A 16 16.77 15.50 10.23
CA ASN A 16 15.66 15.88 11.11
C ASN A 16 15.34 14.73 12.07
N THR A 17 14.76 15.09 13.23
CA THR A 17 14.18 14.08 14.11
C THR A 17 12.96 13.42 13.46
N ILE A 18 12.61 12.22 13.90
CA ILE A 18 11.39 11.51 13.46
C ILE A 18 10.16 12.40 13.72
N LEU A 19 10.08 13.05 14.89
CA LEU A 19 8.96 13.92 15.23
C LEU A 19 8.85 15.13 14.28
N SER A 20 9.96 15.76 13.94
CA SER A 20 9.97 16.88 12.97
C SER A 20 9.51 16.44 11.58
N ASN A 21 9.95 15.29 11.12
CA ASN A 21 9.50 14.73 9.84
C ASN A 21 8.02 14.35 9.87
N ALA A 22 7.53 13.75 10.97
CA ALA A 22 6.11 13.44 11.16
C ALA A 22 5.26 14.72 11.16
N THR A 23 5.67 15.76 11.88
CA THR A 23 4.99 17.07 11.89
C THR A 23 4.94 17.71 10.51
N ASN A 24 5.95 17.51 9.66
CA ASN A 24 5.91 18.01 8.28
C ASN A 24 4.90 17.22 7.42
N LEU A 25 4.75 15.93 7.64
CA LEU A 25 3.75 15.11 6.96
C LEU A 25 2.32 15.50 7.34
N THR A 26 2.04 15.80 8.63
CA THR A 26 0.70 16.16 9.09
C THR A 26 0.20 17.53 8.57
N LYS A 27 1.09 18.37 8.02
CA LYS A 27 0.71 19.64 7.40
C LYS A 27 0.17 19.50 5.97
N VAL A 28 0.15 18.28 5.45
CA VAL A 28 -0.21 18.00 4.05
C VAL A 28 -1.41 17.09 4.02
N GLY A 29 -2.46 17.50 3.32
CA GLY A 29 -3.72 16.79 3.23
C GLY A 29 -4.81 17.42 4.11
N GLY A 30 -5.97 16.78 4.21
CA GLY A 30 -7.09 17.23 5.03
C GLY A 30 -8.41 17.34 4.28
N GLY A 31 -8.59 16.62 3.21
CA GLY A 31 -9.83 16.50 2.45
C GLY A 31 -10.45 15.11 2.55
N GLY A 32 -11.23 14.73 1.56
CA GLY A 32 -11.70 13.35 1.42
C GLY A 32 -10.59 12.44 0.89
N THR A 33 -10.74 11.13 1.06
CA THR A 33 -9.72 10.17 0.66
C THR A 33 -10.10 9.43 -0.61
N ARG A 34 -9.18 9.39 -1.58
CA ARG A 34 -9.25 8.57 -2.78
C ARG A 34 -8.06 7.62 -2.81
N CYS A 35 -8.28 6.39 -2.38
CA CYS A 35 -7.21 5.39 -2.25
C CYS A 35 -6.56 4.99 -3.59
N SER A 36 -7.23 5.20 -4.72
CA SER A 36 -6.67 4.95 -6.05
C SER A 36 -5.66 6.01 -6.52
N ALA A 37 -5.71 7.23 -5.98
CA ALA A 37 -4.91 8.36 -6.45
C ALA A 37 -3.39 8.12 -6.48
N PRO A 38 -2.76 7.48 -5.49
CA PRO A 38 -1.32 7.21 -5.53
C PRO A 38 -0.91 6.31 -6.70
N LEU A 39 -1.68 5.25 -6.96
CA LEU A 39 -1.40 4.34 -8.09
C LEU A 39 -1.67 5.01 -9.43
N GLU A 40 -2.69 5.86 -9.52
CA GLU A 40 -2.91 6.69 -10.71
C GLU A 40 -1.71 7.59 -11.01
N ASP A 41 -1.16 8.28 -10.01
CA ASP A 41 0.03 9.12 -10.18
C ASP A 41 1.23 8.30 -10.65
N LEU A 42 1.49 7.15 -10.02
CA LEU A 42 2.54 6.25 -10.45
C LEU A 42 2.34 5.76 -11.88
N ASN A 43 1.10 5.48 -12.28
CA ASN A 43 0.74 5.05 -13.62
C ASN A 43 0.94 6.17 -14.65
N LYS A 44 0.48 7.39 -14.35
CA LYS A 44 0.65 8.56 -15.22
C LYS A 44 2.11 8.91 -15.45
N ARG A 45 2.94 8.70 -14.44
CA ARG A 45 4.38 8.98 -14.48
C ARG A 45 5.22 7.78 -14.95
N GLU A 46 4.59 6.67 -15.29
CA GLU A 46 5.24 5.43 -15.74
C GLU A 46 6.34 4.93 -14.79
N ILE A 47 6.14 5.16 -13.48
CA ILE A 47 7.10 4.76 -12.45
C ILE A 47 7.26 3.25 -12.43
N LYS A 48 8.51 2.80 -12.28
CA LYS A 48 8.85 1.40 -12.01
C LYS A 48 9.15 1.25 -10.52
N ALA A 49 8.58 0.21 -9.91
CA ALA A 49 8.88 -0.16 -8.54
C ALA A 49 8.62 -1.67 -8.33
N ASP A 50 9.38 -2.25 -7.42
CA ASP A 50 9.22 -3.65 -7.02
C ASP A 50 8.20 -3.80 -5.89
N ILE A 51 8.08 -2.79 -5.03
CA ILE A 51 7.15 -2.77 -3.90
C ILE A 51 6.50 -1.40 -3.80
N CYS A 52 5.16 -1.39 -3.71
CA CYS A 52 4.37 -0.23 -3.33
C CYS A 52 3.82 -0.46 -1.92
N VAL A 53 4.07 0.47 -1.00
CA VAL A 53 3.55 0.38 0.37
C VAL A 53 2.52 1.49 0.57
N PHE A 54 1.28 1.09 0.85
CA PHE A 54 0.19 1.98 1.23
C PHE A 54 0.00 1.93 2.74
N ILE A 55 -0.01 3.10 3.36
CA ILE A 55 -0.32 3.27 4.78
C ILE A 55 -1.57 4.13 4.86
N SER A 56 -2.69 3.56 5.27
CA SER A 56 -4.01 4.20 5.26
C SER A 56 -4.92 3.51 6.28
N ASP A 57 -6.03 4.14 6.62
CA ASP A 57 -7.15 3.49 7.32
C ASP A 57 -8.09 2.72 6.39
N ASN A 58 -7.70 2.59 5.11
CA ASN A 58 -8.48 1.93 4.05
C ASN A 58 -9.88 2.52 3.80
N GLU A 59 -10.18 3.70 4.33
CA GLU A 59 -11.44 4.39 4.06
C GLU A 59 -11.31 5.28 2.83
N SER A 60 -11.91 4.84 1.71
CA SER A 60 -12.02 5.66 0.50
C SER A 60 -13.46 6.11 0.32
N ASN A 61 -13.70 7.40 0.48
CA ASN A 61 -15.01 8.01 0.31
C ASN A 61 -15.20 8.74 -1.02
N LEU A 62 -14.15 8.86 -1.81
CA LEU A 62 -14.13 9.60 -3.08
C LEU A 62 -13.69 8.78 -4.29
N ASP A 63 -13.37 7.51 -4.13
CA ASP A 63 -13.16 6.65 -5.28
C ASP A 63 -14.46 6.46 -6.08
N PRO A 64 -14.42 6.50 -7.42
CA PRO A 64 -15.57 6.17 -8.23
C PRO A 64 -16.10 4.79 -7.85
N SER A 65 -17.44 4.62 -7.92
CA SER A 65 -18.12 3.40 -7.49
C SER A 65 -17.45 2.14 -8.05
N SER A 66 -16.91 1.34 -7.15
CA SER A 66 -16.38 0.02 -7.45
C SER A 66 -17.52 -1.00 -7.41
N THR A 67 -17.42 -2.05 -8.22
CA THR A 67 -18.27 -3.23 -8.04
C THR A 67 -17.85 -3.95 -6.74
N LYS A 68 -18.75 -4.77 -6.15
CA LYS A 68 -18.48 -5.50 -4.90
C LYS A 68 -17.14 -6.26 -4.83
N ASN A 69 -16.54 -6.57 -5.99
CA ASN A 69 -15.35 -7.39 -6.10
C ASN A 69 -14.17 -6.71 -6.80
N TYR A 70 -14.31 -5.44 -7.21
CA TYR A 70 -13.27 -4.77 -7.99
C TYR A 70 -13.28 -3.27 -7.72
N THR A 71 -12.29 -2.81 -6.98
CA THR A 71 -12.17 -1.40 -6.55
C THR A 71 -11.37 -0.57 -7.55
N SER A 72 -11.46 0.75 -7.46
CA SER A 72 -10.62 1.66 -8.24
C SER A 72 -9.13 1.42 -7.98
N VAL A 73 -8.76 1.06 -6.75
CA VAL A 73 -7.39 0.65 -6.39
C VAL A 73 -6.96 -0.57 -7.21
N MET A 74 -7.82 -1.58 -7.33
CA MET A 74 -7.54 -2.80 -8.12
C MET A 74 -7.34 -2.48 -9.60
N THR A 75 -8.17 -1.59 -10.16
CA THR A 75 -8.02 -1.14 -11.56
C THR A 75 -6.65 -0.52 -11.78
N GLN A 76 -6.25 0.39 -10.90
CA GLN A 76 -4.95 1.06 -11.01
C GLN A 76 -3.79 0.10 -10.71
N TRP A 77 -3.97 -0.86 -9.81
CA TRP A 77 -2.98 -1.89 -9.55
C TRP A 77 -2.75 -2.81 -10.76
N ASP A 78 -3.81 -3.24 -11.44
CA ASP A 78 -3.66 -4.07 -12.65
C ASP A 78 -2.92 -3.33 -13.76
N ILE A 79 -3.18 -2.03 -13.96
CA ILE A 79 -2.42 -1.19 -14.90
C ILE A 79 -0.95 -1.11 -14.47
N PHE A 80 -0.67 -0.88 -13.19
CA PHE A 80 0.69 -0.83 -12.67
C PHE A 80 1.41 -2.17 -12.83
N LYS A 81 0.73 -3.26 -12.46
CA LYS A 81 1.25 -4.63 -12.52
C LYS A 81 1.55 -5.09 -13.94
N SER A 82 0.78 -4.63 -14.94
CA SER A 82 1.05 -4.96 -16.36
C SER A 82 2.41 -4.46 -16.84
N ARG A 83 2.88 -3.34 -16.28
CA ARG A 83 4.21 -2.76 -16.57
C ARG A 83 5.29 -3.23 -15.60
N ASN A 84 4.90 -3.70 -14.42
CA ASN A 84 5.78 -4.15 -13.34
C ASN A 84 5.34 -5.55 -12.86
N PRO A 85 5.52 -6.61 -13.67
CA PRO A 85 4.91 -7.92 -13.41
C PRO A 85 5.34 -8.56 -12.09
N ASN A 86 6.51 -8.21 -11.59
CA ASN A 86 7.03 -8.72 -10.31
C ASN A 86 6.74 -7.82 -9.10
N ALA A 87 6.07 -6.67 -9.31
CA ALA A 87 5.77 -5.74 -8.23
C ALA A 87 4.78 -6.32 -7.20
N TYR A 88 4.88 -5.84 -5.97
CA TYR A 88 3.99 -6.16 -4.86
C TYR A 88 3.34 -4.90 -4.31
N LEU A 89 2.09 -5.02 -3.86
CA LEU A 89 1.36 -4.00 -3.13
C LEU A 89 1.16 -4.46 -1.69
N VAL A 90 1.67 -3.69 -0.76
CA VAL A 90 1.49 -3.91 0.68
C VAL A 90 0.56 -2.84 1.21
N CYS A 91 -0.60 -3.22 1.69
CA CYS A 91 -1.56 -2.32 2.30
C CYS A 91 -1.47 -2.47 3.82
N ILE A 92 -0.96 -1.45 4.49
CA ILE A 92 -0.91 -1.37 5.95
C ILE A 92 -2.15 -0.60 6.39
N ASP A 93 -3.05 -1.30 7.07
CA ASP A 93 -4.28 -0.74 7.61
C ASP A 93 -4.04 -0.26 9.05
N THR A 94 -4.03 1.06 9.24
CA THR A 94 -3.82 1.67 10.56
C THR A 94 -5.04 1.57 11.48
N SER A 95 -6.22 1.24 10.92
CA SER A 95 -7.47 1.08 11.64
C SER A 95 -8.25 -0.12 11.12
N PRO A 96 -7.77 -1.37 11.36
CA PRO A 96 -8.28 -2.57 10.72
C PRO A 96 -9.79 -2.75 10.87
N ARG A 97 -10.48 -2.88 9.74
CA ARG A 97 -11.92 -3.15 9.64
C ARG A 97 -12.16 -4.38 8.76
N THR A 98 -13.41 -4.76 8.59
CA THR A 98 -13.80 -5.92 7.78
C THR A 98 -13.62 -5.73 6.28
N ASN A 99 -13.43 -4.50 5.81
CA ASN A 99 -13.34 -4.17 4.38
C ASN A 99 -11.92 -3.74 4.02
N ALA A 100 -11.33 -4.37 3.01
CA ALA A 100 -10.05 -3.96 2.43
C ALA A 100 -10.29 -3.27 1.07
N GLN A 101 -9.52 -2.22 0.77
CA GLN A 101 -9.58 -1.52 -0.54
C GLN A 101 -9.01 -2.37 -1.68
N ALA A 102 -8.10 -3.28 -1.35
CA ALA A 102 -7.50 -4.20 -2.30
C ALA A 102 -7.51 -5.61 -1.69
N PRO A 103 -8.34 -6.54 -2.17
CA PRO A 103 -8.35 -7.93 -1.70
C PRO A 103 -6.98 -8.58 -1.86
N SER A 104 -6.60 -9.42 -0.90
CA SER A 104 -5.33 -10.16 -0.96
C SER A 104 -5.28 -11.08 -2.19
N GLY A 105 -4.12 -11.22 -2.78
CA GLY A 105 -3.87 -11.98 -4.01
C GLY A 105 -3.26 -11.10 -5.10
N ARG A 106 -2.85 -11.70 -6.21
CA ARG A 106 -2.20 -10.99 -7.34
C ARG A 106 -1.01 -10.10 -6.93
N GLY A 107 -0.24 -10.52 -5.93
CA GLY A 107 0.86 -9.72 -5.40
C GLY A 107 0.43 -8.63 -4.43
N ILE A 108 -0.76 -8.74 -3.83
CA ILE A 108 -1.28 -7.83 -2.80
C ILE A 108 -1.29 -8.54 -1.47
N ILE A 109 -0.77 -7.90 -0.43
CA ILE A 109 -0.94 -8.32 0.96
C ILE A 109 -1.55 -7.19 1.78
N ASN A 110 -2.42 -7.56 2.71
CA ASN A 110 -2.99 -6.65 3.69
C ASN A 110 -2.43 -6.97 5.06
N VAL A 111 -1.95 -5.95 5.76
CA VAL A 111 -1.40 -6.05 7.11
C VAL A 111 -2.23 -5.14 8.01
N GLY A 112 -2.89 -5.74 9.01
CA GLY A 112 -3.69 -4.99 9.97
C GLY A 112 -2.85 -4.50 11.15
N GLY A 113 -3.01 -3.24 11.49
CA GLY A 113 -2.28 -2.56 12.56
C GLY A 113 -0.92 -2.03 12.10
N PHE A 114 -0.28 -1.27 12.98
CA PHE A 114 1.03 -0.66 12.73
C PHE A 114 1.97 -0.93 13.91
N SER A 115 2.96 -1.78 13.68
CA SER A 115 3.99 -2.13 14.65
C SER A 115 5.33 -2.35 13.94
N ASP A 116 6.42 -2.41 14.67
CA ASP A 116 7.76 -2.63 14.08
C ASP A 116 7.84 -3.95 13.32
N SER A 117 7.09 -4.98 13.72
CA SER A 117 7.02 -6.28 13.04
C SER A 117 6.42 -6.22 11.62
N VAL A 118 5.72 -5.13 11.27
CA VAL A 118 5.21 -4.92 9.90
C VAL A 118 6.36 -4.84 8.90
N PHE A 119 7.46 -4.18 9.27
CA PHE A 119 8.62 -4.05 8.39
C PHE A 119 9.34 -5.39 8.18
N ASP A 120 9.43 -6.21 9.22
CA ASP A 120 9.97 -7.58 9.11
C ASP A 120 9.10 -8.43 8.18
N THR A 121 7.77 -8.29 8.29
CA THR A 121 6.80 -8.95 7.41
C THR A 121 6.97 -8.53 5.96
N ILE A 122 7.11 -7.22 5.68
CA ILE A 122 7.35 -6.70 4.33
C ILE A 122 8.67 -7.22 3.78
N HIS A 123 9.73 -7.18 4.58
CA HIS A 123 11.04 -7.66 4.18
C HIS A 123 11.03 -9.15 3.85
N ALA A 124 10.45 -9.96 4.71
CA ALA A 124 10.32 -11.40 4.49
C ALA A 124 9.47 -11.71 3.23
N PHE A 125 8.38 -10.99 3.01
CA PHE A 125 7.53 -11.12 1.82
C PHE A 125 8.29 -10.76 0.54
N ALA A 126 9.05 -9.68 0.55
CA ALA A 126 9.87 -9.26 -0.58
C ALA A 126 10.99 -10.27 -0.89
N ALA A 127 11.66 -10.78 0.14
CA ALA A 127 12.76 -11.74 0.02
C ALA A 127 12.30 -13.11 -0.53
N THR A 128 11.07 -13.53 -0.24
CA THR A 128 10.53 -14.85 -0.61
C THR A 128 9.78 -14.86 -1.95
N GLN A 129 9.78 -13.77 -2.70
CA GLN A 129 9.06 -13.64 -3.98
C GLN A 129 7.56 -13.97 -3.90
N GLY A 130 6.94 -13.74 -2.74
CA GLY A 130 5.48 -13.76 -2.61
C GLY A 130 4.89 -14.91 -1.78
N ILE A 131 3.56 -14.91 -1.70
CA ILE A 131 2.75 -15.77 -0.83
C ILE A 131 3.01 -17.29 -0.96
N LYS A 132 3.39 -17.77 -2.15
CA LYS A 132 3.63 -19.22 -2.37
C LYS A 132 4.75 -19.78 -1.50
N THR A 133 5.80 -18.99 -1.27
CA THR A 133 6.94 -19.43 -0.45
C THR A 133 6.58 -19.41 1.04
N TRP A 134 5.73 -18.49 1.47
CA TRP A 134 5.25 -18.45 2.86
C TRP A 134 4.39 -19.65 3.21
N VAL A 135 3.46 -20.03 2.34
CA VAL A 135 2.64 -21.24 2.53
C VAL A 135 3.53 -22.47 2.61
N ASN A 136 4.55 -22.57 1.75
CA ASN A 136 5.50 -23.69 1.80
C ASN A 136 6.32 -23.69 3.10
N GLN A 137 6.83 -22.53 3.56
CA GLN A 137 7.55 -22.43 4.83
C GLN A 137 6.68 -22.81 6.03
N ILE A 138 5.41 -22.38 6.05
CA ILE A 138 4.48 -22.76 7.12
C ILE A 138 4.19 -24.26 7.09
N SER A 139 4.04 -24.86 5.91
CA SER A 139 3.80 -26.31 5.77
C SER A 139 5.00 -27.18 6.13
N GLU A 140 6.20 -26.62 6.15
CA GLU A 140 7.43 -27.29 6.59
C GLU A 140 7.63 -27.25 8.12
N ILE A 141 6.85 -26.44 8.84
CA ILE A 141 6.86 -26.44 10.31
C ILE A 141 6.10 -27.68 10.79
N ASN A 142 6.84 -28.73 11.16
CA ASN A 142 6.27 -29.87 11.89
C ASN A 142 5.86 -29.40 13.29
N LEU A 143 4.55 -29.36 13.54
CA LEU A 143 3.96 -29.16 14.86
C LEU A 143 3.97 -30.47 15.65
#